data_10ed23c6eea8913600c286b1d2d00dc8
#
_entry.id   10ed23c6eea8913600c286b1d2d00dc8
#
_cell.length_a   1.000
_cell.length_b   1.000
_cell.length_c   1.000
_cell.angle_alpha   90.00
_cell.angle_beta   90.00
_cell.angle_gamma   90.00
#
_symmetry.space_group_name_H-M   'P 1'
#
loop_
_entity.id
_entity.type
_entity.pdbx_description
1 polymer ?
#
loop_
_entity_poly.entity_id
_entity_poly.type
_entity_poly.pdbx_seq_one_letter_code
_entity_poly.pdbx_strand_id
1 'polypeptide(L)'
;QKAIDNAQVRLKDYIDKGVVTFIKDNFRNLKSNLEALGVSEIDGILYDLGVSSPQLDERERGFSYKQDAKLDMRMNEEASLTAYDVVNTYPYNDLVRIFFKYGEDKFSKQIARKIEQARQVKPIETTTELAEIIKSAKPAKELKKKGHPAKQIFQAIRIEVNDELGAADESIQEALDLLAVDGRISVI
;
A
#
# COMPACT_ATOMS: atom_id res chain seq x y z
N GLN A 1 7.25 13.14 -4.28
CA GLN A 1 8.21 14.13 -4.79
C GLN A 1 9.53 14.12 -4.01
N LYS A 2 9.54 14.23 -2.67
CA LYS A 2 10.77 14.25 -1.84
C LYS A 2 11.78 13.11 -2.13
N ALA A 3 11.28 11.89 -2.41
CA ALA A 3 12.15 10.75 -2.72
C ALA A 3 12.88 10.95 -4.06
N ILE A 4 12.19 11.45 -5.07
CA ILE A 4 12.78 11.76 -6.38
C ILE A 4 13.82 12.87 -6.23
N ASP A 5 13.51 13.94 -5.52
CA ASP A 5 14.42 15.07 -5.29
C ASP A 5 15.73 14.60 -4.63
N ASN A 6 15.61 13.75 -3.59
CA ASN A 6 16.79 13.15 -2.95
C ASN A 6 17.58 12.24 -3.90
N ALA A 7 16.90 11.43 -4.70
CA ALA A 7 17.56 10.55 -5.66
C ALA A 7 18.25 11.33 -6.77
N GLN A 8 17.66 12.43 -7.24
CA GLN A 8 18.27 13.32 -8.24
C GLN A 8 19.60 13.93 -7.75
N VAL A 9 19.64 14.33 -6.48
CA VAL A 9 20.89 14.84 -5.89
C VAL A 9 21.96 13.75 -5.83
N ARG A 10 21.58 12.55 -5.39
CA ARG A 10 22.54 11.43 -5.22
C ARG A 10 23.03 10.83 -6.54
N LEU A 11 22.22 10.88 -7.59
CA LEU A 11 22.49 10.24 -8.88
C LEU A 11 22.81 11.28 -9.97
N LYS A 12 23.14 12.51 -9.57
CA LYS A 12 23.37 13.61 -10.52
C LYS A 12 24.33 13.26 -11.64
N ASP A 13 25.47 12.64 -11.34
CA ASP A 13 26.50 12.29 -12.33
C ASP A 13 25.99 11.27 -13.38
N TYR A 14 25.05 10.44 -13.01
CA TYR A 14 24.43 9.45 -13.91
C TYR A 14 23.32 10.07 -14.75
N ILE A 15 22.60 11.05 -14.19
CA ILE A 15 21.60 11.83 -14.92
C ILE A 15 22.31 12.67 -16.00
N ASP A 16 23.39 13.34 -15.63
CA ASP A 16 24.18 14.18 -16.55
C ASP A 16 24.78 13.36 -17.71
N LYS A 17 25.03 12.06 -17.50
CA LYS A 17 25.47 11.10 -18.53
C LYS A 17 24.32 10.49 -19.32
N GLY A 18 23.06 10.80 -19.00
CA GLY A 18 21.88 10.24 -19.67
C GLY A 18 21.59 8.76 -19.37
N VAL A 19 22.18 8.19 -18.29
CA VAL A 19 21.98 6.77 -17.93
C VAL A 19 20.92 6.55 -16.87
N VAL A 20 20.34 7.63 -16.32
CA VAL A 20 19.24 7.58 -15.34
C VAL A 20 18.14 8.53 -15.73
N THR A 21 16.92 8.01 -15.77
CA THR A 21 15.69 8.78 -15.99
C THR A 21 14.72 8.52 -14.85
N PHE A 22 14.10 9.58 -14.30
CA PHE A 22 13.07 9.46 -13.25
C PHE A 22 11.70 9.68 -13.85
N ILE A 23 10.77 8.78 -13.51
CA ILE A 23 9.35 8.89 -13.82
C ILE A 23 8.59 8.91 -12.51
N LYS A 24 7.74 9.93 -12.30
CA LYS A 24 6.83 10.00 -11.16
C LYS A 24 5.45 9.57 -11.62
N ASP A 25 5.19 8.27 -11.52
CA ASP A 25 3.89 7.72 -11.91
C ASP A 25 3.60 6.45 -11.08
N ASN A 26 2.42 5.88 -11.29
CA ASN A 26 2.09 4.55 -10.80
C ASN A 26 2.75 3.52 -11.73
N PHE A 27 3.43 2.54 -11.14
CA PHE A 27 4.13 1.50 -11.91
C PHE A 27 3.19 0.62 -12.77
N ARG A 28 1.87 0.66 -12.55
CA ARG A 28 0.88 0.06 -13.47
C ARG A 28 0.93 0.63 -14.89
N ASN A 29 1.44 1.84 -15.04
CA ASN A 29 1.63 2.51 -16.33
C ASN A 29 3.02 2.24 -16.93
N LEU A 30 3.65 1.10 -16.62
CA LEU A 30 5.02 0.76 -17.00
C LEU A 30 5.23 0.90 -18.50
N LYS A 31 4.40 0.21 -19.29
CA LYS A 31 4.52 0.16 -20.75
C LYS A 31 4.39 1.54 -21.39
N SER A 32 3.34 2.28 -21.05
CA SER A 32 3.10 3.61 -21.60
C SER A 32 4.22 4.60 -21.26
N ASN A 33 4.78 4.51 -20.06
CA ASN A 33 5.92 5.34 -19.64
C ASN A 33 7.19 4.99 -20.40
N LEU A 34 7.48 3.72 -20.66
CA LEU A 34 8.64 3.29 -21.43
C LEU A 34 8.49 3.64 -22.91
N GLU A 35 7.31 3.44 -23.49
CA GLU A 35 7.00 3.84 -24.87
C GLU A 35 7.21 5.35 -25.09
N ALA A 36 6.79 6.18 -24.13
CA ALA A 36 7.03 7.64 -24.18
C ALA A 36 8.52 8.02 -24.18
N LEU A 37 9.38 7.16 -23.63
CA LEU A 37 10.85 7.30 -23.68
C LEU A 37 11.48 6.65 -24.90
N GLY A 38 10.70 6.02 -25.79
CA GLY A 38 11.21 5.28 -26.95
C GLY A 38 11.84 3.93 -26.59
N VAL A 39 11.54 3.39 -25.39
CA VAL A 39 12.04 2.10 -24.94
C VAL A 39 10.96 1.04 -25.23
N SER A 40 11.29 0.07 -26.08
CA SER A 40 10.39 -1.01 -26.50
C SER A 40 10.75 -2.37 -25.90
N GLU A 41 11.92 -2.50 -25.28
CA GLU A 41 12.43 -3.73 -24.69
C GLU A 41 13.31 -3.41 -23.48
N ILE A 42 13.27 -4.30 -22.46
CA ILE A 42 14.07 -4.15 -21.22
C ILE A 42 14.84 -5.42 -20.91
N ASP A 43 16.07 -5.30 -20.44
CA ASP A 43 16.90 -6.43 -20.01
C ASP A 43 16.54 -6.94 -18.61
N GLY A 44 15.91 -6.10 -17.80
CA GLY A 44 15.50 -6.48 -16.46
C GLY A 44 14.64 -5.44 -15.77
N ILE A 45 13.89 -5.90 -14.77
CA ILE A 45 13.09 -5.05 -13.90
C ILE A 45 13.19 -5.52 -12.44
N LEU A 46 13.28 -4.56 -11.54
CA LEU A 46 13.21 -4.79 -10.10
C LEU A 46 11.99 -4.07 -9.53
N TYR A 47 11.07 -4.85 -8.97
CA TYR A 47 9.95 -4.33 -8.18
C TYR A 47 10.31 -4.34 -6.70
N ASP A 48 10.31 -3.16 -6.06
CA ASP A 48 10.40 -2.99 -4.61
C ASP A 48 9.02 -2.55 -4.10
N LEU A 49 8.18 -3.55 -3.74
CA LEU A 49 6.77 -3.35 -3.45
C LEU A 49 6.52 -3.03 -1.97
N GLY A 50 5.46 -2.31 -1.72
CA GLY A 50 4.99 -1.98 -0.38
C GLY A 50 5.22 -0.52 0.00
N VAL A 51 5.45 -0.24 1.29
CA VAL A 51 5.59 1.12 1.82
C VAL A 51 7.04 1.46 2.10
N SER A 52 7.42 2.69 1.78
CA SER A 52 8.71 3.24 2.13
C SER A 52 8.76 3.70 3.60
N SER A 53 9.97 3.75 4.19
CA SER A 53 10.17 4.28 5.55
C SER A 53 9.56 5.68 5.74
N PRO A 54 9.74 6.67 4.83
CA PRO A 54 9.10 7.97 4.98
C PRO A 54 7.56 7.90 5.08
N GLN A 55 6.89 7.00 4.36
CA GLN A 55 5.43 6.85 4.47
C GLN A 55 5.00 6.34 5.86
N LEU A 56 5.82 5.49 6.50
CA LEU A 56 5.57 5.01 7.86
C LEU A 56 5.94 6.04 8.93
N ASP A 57 6.97 6.85 8.69
CA ASP A 57 7.51 7.83 9.64
C ASP A 57 6.73 9.14 9.63
N GLU A 58 6.19 9.54 8.49
CA GLU A 58 5.33 10.73 8.36
C GLU A 58 3.96 10.43 8.97
N ARG A 59 3.76 10.87 10.22
CA ARG A 59 2.55 10.60 11.02
C ARG A 59 1.25 10.91 10.26
N GLU A 60 1.20 12.04 9.58
CA GLU A 60 0.00 12.56 8.90
C GLU A 60 -0.50 11.66 7.77
N ARG A 61 0.37 10.77 7.24
CA ARG A 61 0.03 9.83 6.17
C ARG A 61 -0.85 8.67 6.63
N GLY A 62 -0.98 8.43 7.93
CA GLY A 62 -1.89 7.44 8.51
C GLY A 62 -1.57 5.98 8.25
N PHE A 63 -0.34 5.63 7.83
CA PHE A 63 0.08 4.24 7.60
C PHE A 63 0.40 3.48 8.89
N SER A 64 0.73 4.20 9.97
CA SER A 64 1.19 3.59 11.22
C SER A 64 0.05 3.41 12.24
N TYR A 65 -0.07 2.22 12.77
CA TYR A 65 -0.93 1.92 13.92
C TYR A 65 -0.32 2.31 15.28
N LYS A 66 0.90 2.85 15.29
CA LYS A 66 1.62 3.26 16.52
C LYS A 66 1.47 4.75 16.83
N GLN A 67 1.14 5.53 15.85
CA GLN A 67 1.02 6.99 15.96
C GLN A 67 -0.42 7.37 15.64
N ASP A 68 -0.99 8.25 16.45
CA ASP A 68 -2.34 8.75 16.21
C ASP A 68 -2.36 9.71 15.02
N ALA A 69 -3.16 9.39 14.02
CA ALA A 69 -3.30 10.14 12.78
C ALA A 69 -4.67 9.92 12.16
N LYS A 70 -5.07 10.75 11.21
CA LYS A 70 -6.25 10.48 10.38
C LYS A 70 -6.10 9.17 9.60
N LEU A 71 -7.20 8.47 9.37
CA LEU A 71 -7.25 7.27 8.54
C LEU A 71 -7.15 7.64 7.06
N ASP A 72 -5.94 7.88 6.56
CA ASP A 72 -5.68 8.22 5.15
C ASP A 72 -5.14 7.02 4.35
N MET A 73 -3.91 6.63 4.55
CA MET A 73 -3.18 5.51 3.91
C MET A 73 -3.04 5.62 2.39
N ARG A 74 -3.33 6.75 1.75
CA ARG A 74 -3.13 6.94 0.31
C ARG A 74 -1.64 7.08 -0.01
N MET A 75 -1.12 6.33 -0.95
CA MET A 75 0.21 6.55 -1.52
C MET A 75 0.21 7.78 -2.44
N ASN A 76 -0.81 7.91 -3.28
CA ASN A 76 -1.09 9.13 -4.04
C ASN A 76 -2.14 9.97 -3.30
N GLU A 77 -1.76 11.15 -2.80
CA GLU A 77 -2.62 12.04 -2.03
C GLU A 77 -3.79 12.63 -2.85
N GLU A 78 -3.72 12.56 -4.17
CA GLU A 78 -4.78 13.00 -5.09
C GLU A 78 -5.86 11.93 -5.30
N ALA A 79 -5.62 10.67 -4.89
CA ALA A 79 -6.61 9.61 -4.98
C ALA A 79 -7.81 9.90 -4.06
N SER A 80 -9.00 9.48 -4.45
CA SER A 80 -10.24 9.77 -3.72
C SER A 80 -10.47 8.84 -2.53
N LEU A 81 -10.11 7.54 -2.68
CA LEU A 81 -10.36 6.52 -1.66
C LEU A 81 -9.35 6.61 -0.53
N THR A 82 -9.83 6.75 0.71
CA THR A 82 -9.02 6.78 1.92
C THR A 82 -9.29 5.57 2.81
N ALA A 83 -8.42 5.33 3.80
CA ALA A 83 -8.68 4.32 4.83
C ALA A 83 -9.93 4.65 5.66
N TYR A 84 -10.25 5.93 5.84
CA TYR A 84 -11.49 6.38 6.46
C TYR A 84 -12.71 5.88 5.69
N ASP A 85 -12.71 6.03 4.36
CA ASP A 85 -13.82 5.58 3.52
C ASP A 85 -13.99 4.06 3.60
N VAL A 86 -12.90 3.31 3.48
CA VAL A 86 -12.93 1.84 3.61
C VAL A 86 -13.54 1.41 4.95
N VAL A 87 -13.06 1.98 6.06
CA VAL A 87 -13.49 1.59 7.40
C VAL A 87 -14.94 2.00 7.69
N ASN A 88 -15.36 3.18 7.24
CA ASN A 88 -16.65 3.74 7.61
C ASN A 88 -17.77 3.46 6.61
N THR A 89 -17.47 3.16 5.33
CA THR A 89 -18.49 3.01 4.30
C THR A 89 -18.62 1.61 3.72
N TYR A 90 -17.54 0.80 3.75
CA TYR A 90 -17.60 -0.55 3.15
C TYR A 90 -18.61 -1.45 3.86
N PRO A 91 -19.41 -2.24 3.12
CA PRO A 91 -20.27 -3.26 3.70
C PRO A 91 -19.47 -4.29 4.49
N TYR A 92 -20.11 -4.92 5.49
CA TYR A 92 -19.50 -5.96 6.31
C TYR A 92 -18.78 -7.04 5.49
N ASN A 93 -19.42 -7.54 4.43
CA ASN A 93 -18.85 -8.61 3.61
C ASN A 93 -17.59 -8.16 2.87
N ASP A 94 -17.50 -6.90 2.45
CA ASP A 94 -16.32 -6.35 1.79
C ASP A 94 -15.17 -6.17 2.78
N LEU A 95 -15.45 -5.70 4.01
CA LEU A 95 -14.45 -5.67 5.08
C LEU A 95 -13.92 -7.07 5.38
N VAL A 96 -14.78 -8.07 5.49
CA VAL A 96 -14.36 -9.47 5.71
C VAL A 96 -13.48 -9.95 4.55
N ARG A 97 -13.89 -9.67 3.30
CA ARG A 97 -13.15 -10.05 2.10
C ARG A 97 -11.73 -9.50 2.11
N ILE A 98 -11.56 -8.19 2.31
CA ILE A 98 -10.23 -7.57 2.28
C ILE A 98 -9.37 -8.01 3.45
N PHE A 99 -9.92 -8.13 4.67
CA PHE A 99 -9.17 -8.57 5.84
C PHE A 99 -8.70 -10.03 5.72
N PHE A 100 -9.50 -10.88 5.09
CA PHE A 100 -9.13 -12.26 4.84
C PHE A 100 -8.15 -12.37 3.66
N LYS A 101 -8.46 -11.74 2.52
CA LYS A 101 -7.69 -11.88 1.29
C LYS A 101 -6.34 -11.18 1.37
N TYR A 102 -6.29 -9.96 1.90
CA TYR A 102 -5.09 -9.11 1.92
C TYR A 102 -4.37 -9.11 3.27
N GLY A 103 -5.10 -9.35 4.35
CA GLY A 103 -4.55 -9.40 5.70
C GLY A 103 -4.26 -10.81 6.19
N GLU A 104 -4.84 -11.83 5.55
CA GLU A 104 -4.75 -13.23 6.00
C GLU A 104 -5.11 -13.39 7.50
N ASP A 105 -5.98 -12.52 8.00
CA ASP A 105 -6.32 -12.49 9.42
C ASP A 105 -7.52 -13.43 9.69
N LYS A 106 -7.30 -14.46 10.50
CA LYS A 106 -8.33 -15.44 10.84
C LYS A 106 -9.50 -14.88 11.67
N PHE A 107 -9.36 -13.67 12.22
CA PHE A 107 -10.41 -12.95 12.94
C PHE A 107 -11.12 -11.91 12.09
N SER A 108 -10.98 -11.96 10.76
CA SER A 108 -11.59 -11.02 9.82
C SER A 108 -13.06 -10.74 10.08
N LYS A 109 -13.86 -11.78 10.35
CA LYS A 109 -15.29 -11.67 10.65
C LYS A 109 -15.57 -10.91 11.96
N GLN A 110 -14.82 -11.24 13.02
CA GLN A 110 -14.96 -10.58 14.32
C GLN A 110 -14.53 -9.12 14.28
N ILE A 111 -13.43 -8.83 13.57
CA ILE A 111 -12.91 -7.48 13.40
C ILE A 111 -13.89 -6.64 12.58
N ALA A 112 -14.37 -7.14 11.43
CA ALA A 112 -15.37 -6.45 10.62
C ALA A 112 -16.66 -6.15 11.41
N ARG A 113 -17.12 -7.09 12.23
CA ARG A 113 -18.29 -6.89 13.10
C ARG A 113 -18.07 -5.80 14.14
N LYS A 114 -16.87 -5.75 14.74
CA LYS A 114 -16.53 -4.71 15.72
C LYS A 114 -16.42 -3.32 15.08
N ILE A 115 -15.85 -3.24 13.88
CA ILE A 115 -15.82 -1.99 13.10
C ILE A 115 -17.24 -1.54 12.77
N GLU A 116 -18.10 -2.43 12.27
CA GLU A 116 -19.51 -2.13 11.97
C GLU A 116 -20.25 -1.59 13.19
N GLN A 117 -20.09 -2.24 14.35
CA GLN A 117 -20.69 -1.77 15.60
C GLN A 117 -20.16 -0.40 16.05
N ALA A 118 -18.87 -0.19 15.98
CA ALA A 118 -18.25 1.07 16.42
C ALA A 118 -18.69 2.25 15.55
N ARG A 119 -18.69 2.10 14.24
CA ARG A 119 -19.08 3.19 13.31
C ARG A 119 -20.57 3.55 13.34
N GLN A 120 -21.44 2.66 13.87
CA GLN A 120 -22.84 2.99 14.14
C GLN A 120 -23.01 3.99 15.28
N VAL A 121 -22.05 4.07 16.20
CA VAL A 121 -22.06 5.02 17.32
C VAL A 121 -21.45 6.35 16.90
N LYS A 122 -20.25 6.29 16.30
CA LYS A 122 -19.57 7.44 15.70
C LYS A 122 -18.59 6.97 14.62
N PRO A 123 -18.30 7.77 13.61
CA PRO A 123 -17.26 7.44 12.63
C PRO A 123 -15.92 7.14 13.32
N ILE A 124 -15.18 6.18 12.77
CA ILE A 124 -13.81 5.86 13.21
C ILE A 124 -12.88 6.79 12.46
N GLU A 125 -12.24 7.72 13.16
CA GLU A 125 -11.51 8.82 12.53
C GLU A 125 -10.00 8.61 12.50
N THR A 126 -9.47 7.89 13.52
CA THR A 126 -8.02 7.83 13.69
C THR A 126 -7.47 6.41 13.67
N THR A 127 -6.17 6.33 13.37
CA THR A 127 -5.42 5.06 13.35
C THR A 127 -5.42 4.36 14.70
N THR A 128 -5.33 5.11 15.79
CA THR A 128 -5.36 4.54 17.15
C THR A 128 -6.74 4.04 17.54
N GLU A 129 -7.81 4.75 17.19
CA GLU A 129 -9.18 4.24 17.38
C GLU A 129 -9.38 2.91 16.65
N LEU A 130 -9.00 2.83 15.39
CA LEU A 130 -9.07 1.59 14.61
C LEU A 130 -8.24 0.47 15.23
N ALA A 131 -7.00 0.77 15.66
CA ALA A 131 -6.12 -0.22 16.28
C ALA A 131 -6.72 -0.80 17.57
N GLU A 132 -7.34 0.02 18.41
CA GLU A 132 -8.01 -0.44 19.63
C GLU A 132 -9.26 -1.31 19.34
N ILE A 133 -10.05 -0.94 18.32
CA ILE A 133 -11.19 -1.77 17.88
C ILE A 133 -10.68 -3.14 17.41
N ILE A 134 -9.62 -3.19 16.62
CA ILE A 134 -9.02 -4.46 16.16
C ILE A 134 -8.53 -5.30 17.33
N LYS A 135 -7.84 -4.69 18.30
CA LYS A 135 -7.41 -5.40 19.54
C LYS A 135 -8.59 -5.98 20.29
N SER A 136 -9.67 -5.22 20.45
CA SER A 136 -10.88 -5.67 21.17
C SER A 136 -11.58 -6.86 20.52
N ALA A 137 -11.35 -7.10 19.24
CA ALA A 137 -11.92 -8.20 18.47
C ALA A 137 -11.10 -9.50 18.59
N LYS A 138 -9.88 -9.45 19.11
CA LYS A 138 -8.96 -10.60 19.18
C LYS A 138 -8.91 -11.19 20.60
N PRO A 139 -8.82 -12.52 20.72
CA PRO A 139 -8.64 -13.16 22.04
C PRO A 139 -7.34 -12.75 22.72
N ALA A 140 -7.31 -12.73 24.04
CA ALA A 140 -6.13 -12.38 24.84
C ALA A 140 -4.86 -13.18 24.48
N LYS A 141 -5.02 -14.45 24.06
CA LYS A 141 -3.92 -15.29 23.57
C LYS A 141 -3.25 -14.71 22.31
N GLU A 142 -4.03 -14.13 21.42
CA GLU A 142 -3.49 -13.52 20.19
C GLU A 142 -2.77 -12.21 20.49
N LEU A 143 -3.23 -11.43 21.47
CA LEU A 143 -2.59 -10.18 21.86
C LEU A 143 -1.19 -10.38 22.50
N LYS A 144 -0.91 -11.58 22.99
CA LYS A 144 0.39 -11.96 23.57
C LYS A 144 1.42 -12.42 22.53
N LYS A 145 1.03 -12.60 21.28
CA LYS A 145 1.93 -13.02 20.21
C LYS A 145 2.90 -11.89 19.82
N LYS A 146 4.04 -12.27 19.25
CA LYS A 146 5.00 -11.33 18.70
C LYS A 146 4.38 -10.56 17.52
N GLY A 147 4.51 -9.25 17.53
CA GLY A 147 3.95 -8.35 16.52
C GLY A 147 2.69 -7.61 17.02
N HIS A 148 2.35 -6.54 16.34
CA HIS A 148 1.19 -5.73 16.71
C HIS A 148 -0.11 -6.36 16.16
N PRO A 149 -1.18 -6.50 16.97
CA PRO A 149 -2.42 -7.17 16.54
C PRO A 149 -3.10 -6.53 15.32
N ALA A 150 -2.93 -5.22 15.12
CA ALA A 150 -3.53 -4.50 13.98
C ALA A 150 -2.71 -4.60 12.68
N LYS A 151 -1.48 -5.14 12.69
CA LYS A 151 -0.57 -5.13 11.54
C LYS A 151 -1.23 -5.63 10.25
N GLN A 152 -1.84 -6.81 10.30
CA GLN A 152 -2.44 -7.46 9.14
C GLN A 152 -3.65 -6.68 8.58
N ILE A 153 -4.46 -6.08 9.47
CA ILE A 153 -5.63 -5.31 9.06
C ILE A 153 -5.23 -3.98 8.44
N PHE A 154 -4.23 -3.28 9.01
CA PHE A 154 -3.66 -2.07 8.41
C PHE A 154 -3.07 -2.35 7.03
N GLN A 155 -2.34 -3.47 6.87
CA GLN A 155 -1.86 -3.93 5.57
C GLN A 155 -3.03 -4.17 4.60
N ALA A 156 -4.09 -4.83 5.03
CA ALA A 156 -5.25 -5.13 4.18
C ALA A 156 -5.95 -3.85 3.70
N ILE A 157 -6.15 -2.87 4.59
CA ILE A 157 -6.76 -1.58 4.25
C ILE A 157 -5.84 -0.80 3.30
N ARG A 158 -4.53 -0.78 3.54
CA ARG A 158 -3.56 -0.11 2.68
C ARG A 158 -3.58 -0.69 1.25
N ILE A 159 -3.57 -2.01 1.13
CA ILE A 159 -3.64 -2.70 -0.17
C ILE A 159 -4.92 -2.32 -0.92
N GLU A 160 -6.06 -2.29 -0.23
CA GLU A 160 -7.35 -1.90 -0.82
C GLU A 160 -7.36 -0.42 -1.26
N VAL A 161 -6.92 0.49 -0.38
CA VAL A 161 -6.89 1.95 -0.66
C VAL A 161 -6.04 2.28 -1.88
N ASN A 162 -4.93 1.57 -2.07
CA ASN A 162 -3.97 1.87 -3.12
C ASN A 162 -4.05 0.92 -4.32
N ASP A 163 -4.96 -0.05 -4.28
CA ASP A 163 -5.07 -1.12 -5.30
C ASP A 163 -3.70 -1.75 -5.63
N GLU A 164 -2.92 -2.04 -4.58
CA GLU A 164 -1.52 -2.45 -4.73
C GLU A 164 -1.37 -3.74 -5.54
N LEU A 165 -2.26 -4.72 -5.32
CA LEU A 165 -2.19 -6.00 -6.03
C LEU A 165 -2.69 -5.90 -7.47
N GLY A 166 -3.69 -5.05 -7.76
CA GLY A 166 -4.12 -4.76 -9.12
C GLY A 166 -3.02 -4.10 -9.92
N ALA A 167 -2.39 -3.06 -9.34
CA ALA A 167 -1.26 -2.39 -9.98
C ALA A 167 -0.07 -3.33 -10.23
N ALA A 168 0.21 -4.25 -9.30
CA ALA A 168 1.29 -5.22 -9.46
C ALA A 168 0.98 -6.24 -10.57
N ASP A 169 -0.25 -6.75 -10.64
CA ASP A 169 -0.67 -7.70 -11.67
C ASP A 169 -0.58 -7.08 -13.07
N GLU A 170 -1.16 -5.90 -13.26
CA GLU A 170 -1.10 -5.14 -14.53
C GLU A 170 0.36 -4.89 -14.96
N SER A 171 1.18 -4.38 -14.05
CA SER A 171 2.56 -4.05 -14.38
C SER A 171 3.44 -5.28 -14.67
N ILE A 172 3.22 -6.39 -13.97
CA ILE A 172 3.96 -7.63 -14.23
C ILE A 172 3.61 -8.19 -15.61
N GLN A 173 2.34 -8.13 -16.01
CA GLN A 173 1.93 -8.53 -17.37
C GLN A 173 2.63 -7.66 -18.44
N GLU A 174 2.61 -6.33 -18.25
CA GLU A 174 3.32 -5.41 -19.15
C GLU A 174 4.83 -5.66 -19.17
N ALA A 175 5.43 -5.95 -18.01
CA ALA A 175 6.86 -6.26 -17.92
C ALA A 175 7.25 -7.54 -18.69
N LEU A 176 6.40 -8.58 -18.65
CA LEU A 176 6.61 -9.82 -19.41
C LEU A 176 6.60 -9.55 -20.93
N ASP A 177 5.71 -8.67 -21.40
CA ASP A 177 5.63 -8.28 -22.81
C ASP A 177 6.85 -7.47 -23.28
N LEU A 178 7.48 -6.72 -22.38
CA LEU A 178 8.61 -5.84 -22.68
C LEU A 178 9.98 -6.52 -22.46
N LEU A 179 9.98 -7.68 -21.80
CA LEU A 179 11.23 -8.31 -21.38
C LEU A 179 11.97 -8.94 -22.57
N ALA A 180 13.22 -8.57 -22.74
CA ALA A 180 14.12 -9.16 -23.73
C ALA A 180 14.35 -10.67 -23.48
N VAL A 181 14.79 -11.37 -24.50
CA VAL A 181 15.24 -12.77 -24.35
C VAL A 181 16.36 -12.82 -23.30
N ASP A 182 16.26 -13.77 -22.36
CA ASP A 182 17.17 -13.88 -21.21
C ASP A 182 17.09 -12.74 -20.18
N GLY A 183 16.15 -11.81 -20.30
CA GLY A 183 15.87 -10.77 -19.31
C GLY A 183 15.44 -11.33 -17.95
N ARG A 184 15.44 -10.49 -16.91
CA ARG A 184 15.15 -10.92 -15.52
C ARG A 184 14.13 -10.00 -14.86
N ILE A 185 13.17 -10.61 -14.15
CA ILE A 185 12.26 -9.92 -13.24
C ILE A 185 12.61 -10.32 -11.81
N SER A 186 12.78 -9.34 -10.95
CA SER A 186 12.93 -9.52 -9.50
C SER A 186 11.85 -8.78 -8.76
N VAL A 187 11.27 -9.40 -7.73
CA VAL A 187 10.22 -8.81 -6.88
C VAL A 187 10.63 -8.96 -5.43
N ILE A 188 10.58 -7.84 -4.68
CA ILE A 188 10.89 -7.78 -3.26
C ILE A 188 9.64 -7.34 -2.49
#